data_089b42d69b6bfe4a6ca9bb36081a4fd4
#
_entry.id   089b42d69b6bfe4a6ca9bb36081a4fd4
#
_cell.length_a   1.000
_cell.length_b   1.000
_cell.length_c   1.000
_cell.angle_alpha   90.00
_cell.angle_beta   90.00
_cell.angle_gamma   90.00
#
_symmetry.space_group_name_H-M   'P 1'
#
loop_
_entity.id
_entity.type
_entity.pdbx_description
1 polymer ?
#
loop_
_entity_poly.entity_id
_entity_poly.type
_entity_poly.pdbx_seq_one_letter_code
_entity_poly.pdbx_strand_id
1 'polypeptide(L)'
;MKYIVLFQHLQLKNIGLVLLCSFMFSNLLYSQSTREVINFDHGWLFNRYGLQPDGKRIDEPFGNGSPDSPSPKELAFNDKDWRKLDVPHDWGIEGPFRENLDGYTGKLPWRGIGWYRKRFNIKNIDKDKMFFLDFDGVMANAEVYLNGKKIGERPYGYISFRVNLTPYIRFDSENIIAVRVDTEKLGSRWYPGAGIYRHVRLVKTNKLHIPQWGVFISTPEINSQYATASVMVQLANGKKKTVRSSYT
;
A
#
# COMPACT_ATOMS: atom_id res chain seq x y z
N MET A 1 -34.41 5.89 4.53
CA MET A 1 -34.38 4.45 4.27
C MET A 1 -35.77 3.92 4.61
N LYS A 2 -36.60 3.63 3.59
CA LYS A 2 -37.93 3.07 3.83
C LYS A 2 -37.80 1.54 3.74
N TYR A 3 -38.04 0.85 4.85
CA TYR A 3 -38.19 -0.60 4.83
C TYR A 3 -39.66 -0.92 4.55
N ILE A 4 -39.92 -1.65 3.46
CA ILE A 4 -41.23 -2.22 3.19
C ILE A 4 -41.19 -3.63 3.79
N VAL A 5 -41.93 -3.83 4.89
CA VAL A 5 -42.14 -5.16 5.48
C VAL A 5 -43.42 -5.71 4.90
N LEU A 6 -43.28 -6.68 4.01
CA LEU A 6 -44.41 -7.46 3.51
C LEU A 6 -44.65 -8.63 4.46
N PHE A 7 -45.73 -8.58 5.25
CA PHE A 7 -46.22 -9.74 5.95
C PHE A 7 -47.17 -10.52 5.05
N GLN A 8 -46.72 -11.67 4.57
CA GLN A 8 -47.64 -12.68 4.02
C GLN A 8 -47.87 -13.76 5.06
N HIS A 9 -49.12 -14.07 5.32
CA HIS A 9 -49.54 -15.20 6.14
C HIS A 9 -49.23 -16.50 5.36
N LEU A 10 -48.13 -17.17 5.69
CA LEU A 10 -47.84 -18.53 5.22
C LEU A 10 -48.53 -19.54 6.17
N GLN A 11 -49.36 -20.38 5.61
CA GLN A 11 -49.93 -21.52 6.34
C GLN A 11 -48.85 -22.58 6.61
N LEU A 12 -48.81 -23.08 7.83
CA LEU A 12 -47.75 -23.90 8.44
C LEU A 12 -47.54 -25.32 7.88
N LYS A 13 -48.10 -25.68 6.69
CA LYS A 13 -47.98 -27.05 6.16
C LYS A 13 -46.70 -27.40 5.40
N ASN A 14 -45.80 -26.45 5.15
CA ASN A 14 -44.59 -26.68 4.35
C ASN A 14 -43.28 -26.15 5.02
N ILE A 15 -43.20 -26.11 6.34
CA ILE A 15 -42.05 -25.60 7.08
C ILE A 15 -40.75 -26.36 6.72
N GLY A 16 -40.82 -27.68 6.53
CA GLY A 16 -39.65 -28.49 6.17
C GLY A 16 -39.05 -28.15 4.83
N LEU A 17 -39.89 -27.87 3.82
CA LEU A 17 -39.43 -27.51 2.47
C LEU A 17 -38.86 -26.11 2.41
N VAL A 18 -39.44 -25.17 3.13
CA VAL A 18 -38.94 -23.77 3.25
C VAL A 18 -37.61 -23.72 3.97
N LEU A 19 -37.40 -24.50 5.03
CA LEU A 19 -36.12 -24.60 5.74
C LEU A 19 -35.06 -25.26 4.87
N LEU A 20 -35.39 -26.30 4.08
CA LEU A 20 -34.44 -26.94 3.18
C LEU A 20 -34.02 -26.01 2.03
N CYS A 21 -34.97 -25.27 1.45
CA CYS A 21 -34.66 -24.24 0.44
C CYS A 21 -33.82 -23.10 1.04
N SER A 22 -34.11 -22.63 2.26
CA SER A 22 -33.30 -21.60 2.92
C SER A 22 -31.86 -22.05 3.17
N PHE A 23 -31.66 -23.32 3.52
CA PHE A 23 -30.31 -23.88 3.72
C PHE A 23 -29.52 -24.04 2.41
N MET A 24 -30.19 -24.32 1.29
CA MET A 24 -29.54 -24.37 -0.04
C MET A 24 -29.20 -22.98 -0.58
N PHE A 25 -30.00 -21.94 -0.28
CA PHE A 25 -29.74 -20.58 -0.70
C PHE A 25 -28.72 -19.84 0.17
N SER A 26 -28.51 -20.24 1.43
CA SER A 26 -27.54 -19.59 2.32
C SER A 26 -26.08 -19.77 1.88
N ASN A 27 -25.78 -20.76 1.03
CA ASN A 27 -24.45 -20.97 0.48
C ASN A 27 -24.14 -20.13 -0.77
N LEU A 28 -25.11 -19.37 -1.32
CA LEU A 28 -24.92 -18.57 -2.53
C LEU A 28 -24.62 -17.10 -2.27
N LEU A 29 -24.65 -16.66 -1.01
CA LEU A 29 -24.36 -15.26 -0.63
C LEU A 29 -22.94 -15.07 -0.08
N TYR A 30 -21.95 -15.77 -0.61
CA TYR A 30 -20.57 -15.30 -0.46
C TYR A 30 -20.43 -14.02 -1.28
N SER A 31 -20.69 -12.90 -0.64
CA SER A 31 -20.29 -11.60 -1.17
C SER A 31 -18.77 -11.62 -1.35
N GLN A 32 -18.31 -11.91 -2.55
CA GLN A 32 -16.89 -11.74 -2.85
C GLN A 32 -16.56 -10.28 -2.60
N SER A 33 -15.73 -10.05 -1.60
CA SER A 33 -15.21 -8.71 -1.34
C SER A 33 -14.63 -8.17 -2.64
N THR A 34 -15.20 -7.05 -3.11
CA THR A 34 -14.75 -6.37 -4.33
C THR A 34 -13.37 -5.73 -4.14
N ARG A 35 -12.89 -5.69 -2.90
CA ARG A 35 -11.57 -5.21 -2.50
C ARG A 35 -10.91 -6.25 -1.60
N GLU A 36 -9.70 -6.62 -1.94
CA GLU A 36 -8.82 -7.45 -1.15
C GLU A 36 -7.62 -6.62 -0.71
N VAL A 37 -7.32 -6.65 0.60
CA VAL A 37 -6.17 -5.95 1.21
C VAL A 37 -5.24 -7.01 1.77
N ILE A 38 -4.07 -7.13 1.18
CA ILE A 38 -3.10 -8.16 1.50
C ILE A 38 -1.95 -7.50 2.26
N ASN A 39 -1.55 -8.08 3.40
CA ASN A 39 -0.35 -7.65 4.10
C ASN A 39 0.88 -7.84 3.19
N PHE A 40 1.68 -6.79 3.03
CA PHE A 40 2.85 -6.80 2.17
C PHE A 40 4.14 -6.53 2.94
N ASP A 41 4.09 -6.60 4.27
CA ASP A 41 5.20 -6.24 5.17
C ASP A 41 6.37 -7.24 5.14
N HIS A 42 6.10 -8.53 4.88
CA HIS A 42 7.09 -9.59 5.05
C HIS A 42 8.02 -9.77 3.86
N GLY A 43 9.27 -10.12 4.14
CA GLY A 43 10.22 -10.62 3.13
C GLY A 43 10.79 -9.57 2.21
N TRP A 44 11.07 -8.40 2.70
CA TRP A 44 11.85 -7.38 2.00
C TRP A 44 13.35 -7.67 2.10
N LEU A 45 14.08 -7.28 1.07
CA LEU A 45 15.53 -7.18 1.06
C LEU A 45 15.91 -5.71 1.23
N PHE A 46 16.88 -5.43 2.08
CA PHE A 46 17.30 -4.07 2.42
C PHE A 46 18.81 -3.93 2.35
N ASN A 47 19.27 -2.80 1.81
CA ASN A 47 20.64 -2.35 1.95
C ASN A 47 20.69 -0.84 2.13
N ARG A 48 21.70 -0.38 2.89
CA ARG A 48 21.92 1.01 3.20
C ARG A 48 23.14 1.53 2.47
N TYR A 49 22.98 2.68 1.86
CA TYR A 49 24.00 3.46 1.17
C TYR A 49 24.10 4.87 1.77
N GLY A 50 24.89 5.73 1.17
CA GLY A 50 25.13 7.06 1.67
C GLY A 50 25.91 7.06 2.97
N LEU A 51 25.58 7.95 3.90
CA LEU A 51 26.24 8.07 5.19
C LEU A 51 25.94 6.86 6.08
N GLN A 52 27.00 6.18 6.51
CA GLN A 52 26.94 5.02 7.38
C GLN A 52 27.04 5.43 8.86
N PRO A 53 26.65 4.54 9.81
CA PRO A 53 26.78 4.82 11.25
C PRO A 53 28.20 5.14 11.71
N ASP A 54 29.23 4.62 11.05
CA ASP A 54 30.66 4.85 11.37
C ASP A 54 31.21 6.15 10.76
N GLY A 55 30.37 6.92 10.03
CA GLY A 55 30.74 8.17 9.37
C GLY A 55 31.29 8.00 7.96
N LYS A 56 31.51 6.76 7.50
CA LYS A 56 31.89 6.50 6.12
C LYS A 56 30.73 6.72 5.15
N ARG A 57 31.05 6.85 3.87
CA ARG A 57 30.06 6.86 2.80
C ARG A 57 30.23 5.63 1.92
N ILE A 58 29.09 5.02 1.59
CA ILE A 58 28.98 3.97 0.58
C ILE A 58 28.11 4.52 -0.53
N ASP A 59 28.68 4.66 -1.72
CA ASP A 59 27.92 5.18 -2.85
C ASP A 59 26.85 4.16 -3.30
N GLU A 60 25.64 4.68 -3.57
CA GLU A 60 24.61 3.83 -4.15
C GLU A 60 24.94 3.48 -5.61
N PRO A 61 24.65 2.25 -6.06
CA PRO A 61 24.89 1.88 -7.45
C PRO A 61 23.87 2.61 -8.33
N PHE A 62 24.33 3.61 -9.06
CA PHE A 62 23.46 4.43 -9.93
C PHE A 62 22.98 3.71 -11.18
N GLY A 63 23.70 2.65 -11.59
CA GLY A 63 23.51 2.07 -12.91
C GLY A 63 23.86 3.08 -14.01
N ASN A 64 24.73 2.72 -14.91
CA ASN A 64 25.11 3.56 -16.04
C ASN A 64 24.28 3.25 -17.29
N GLY A 65 23.17 2.50 -17.13
CA GLY A 65 22.38 1.98 -18.26
C GLY A 65 23.00 0.74 -18.92
N SER A 66 24.17 0.29 -18.44
CA SER A 66 24.78 -0.96 -18.89
C SER A 66 24.21 -2.15 -18.11
N PRO A 67 23.99 -3.30 -18.78
CA PRO A 67 23.61 -4.54 -18.11
C PRO A 67 24.63 -5.01 -17.05
N ASP A 68 25.90 -4.60 -17.21
CA ASP A 68 26.99 -4.99 -16.30
C ASP A 68 27.04 -4.16 -15.01
N SER A 69 26.28 -3.06 -14.94
CA SER A 69 26.19 -2.20 -13.76
C SER A 69 24.76 -1.72 -13.51
N PRO A 70 23.84 -2.64 -13.18
CA PRO A 70 22.45 -2.28 -12.94
C PRO A 70 22.31 -1.52 -11.63
N SER A 71 21.32 -0.61 -11.56
CA SER A 71 20.95 0.04 -10.32
C SER A 71 19.91 -0.79 -9.52
N PRO A 72 19.73 -0.54 -8.22
CA PRO A 72 18.79 -1.29 -7.39
C PRO A 72 17.33 -1.29 -7.87
N LYS A 73 16.92 -0.34 -8.71
CA LYS A 73 15.57 -0.32 -9.33
C LYS A 73 15.39 -1.41 -10.38
N GLU A 74 16.48 -1.92 -10.98
CA GLU A 74 16.45 -2.76 -12.16
C GLU A 74 16.30 -4.25 -11.82
N LEU A 75 15.71 -5.02 -12.73
CA LEU A 75 15.46 -6.45 -12.54
C LEU A 75 16.76 -7.26 -12.42
N ALA A 76 17.77 -6.87 -13.22
CA ALA A 76 19.06 -7.57 -13.28
C ALA A 76 19.97 -7.30 -12.06
N PHE A 77 19.59 -6.38 -11.18
CA PHE A 77 20.40 -6.05 -10.01
C PHE A 77 20.55 -7.25 -9.08
N ASN A 78 21.78 -7.55 -8.68
CA ASN A 78 22.08 -8.63 -7.75
C ASN A 78 21.93 -8.14 -6.31
N ASP A 79 20.88 -8.63 -5.63
CA ASP A 79 20.54 -8.30 -4.24
C ASP A 79 20.71 -9.49 -3.28
N LYS A 80 21.50 -10.51 -3.66
CA LYS A 80 21.67 -11.76 -2.88
C LYS A 80 22.23 -11.51 -1.49
N ASP A 81 23.12 -10.53 -1.35
CA ASP A 81 23.80 -10.20 -0.10
C ASP A 81 23.04 -9.16 0.73
N TRP A 82 21.86 -8.75 0.28
CA TRP A 82 21.04 -7.79 1.02
C TRP A 82 20.38 -8.45 2.23
N ARG A 83 20.28 -7.67 3.30
CA ARG A 83 19.64 -8.12 4.53
C ARG A 83 18.15 -8.39 4.30
N LYS A 84 17.69 -9.59 4.63
CA LYS A 84 16.26 -9.90 4.66
C LYS A 84 15.64 -9.37 5.94
N LEU A 85 14.51 -8.66 5.81
CA LEU A 85 13.75 -8.09 6.93
C LEU A 85 12.27 -7.96 6.59
N ASP A 86 11.48 -7.64 7.60
CA ASP A 86 10.09 -7.25 7.47
C ASP A 86 9.94 -5.75 7.78
N VAL A 87 8.97 -5.10 7.17
CA VAL A 87 8.56 -3.75 7.55
C VAL A 87 7.38 -3.83 8.53
N PRO A 88 7.18 -2.86 9.41
CA PRO A 88 7.88 -1.57 9.57
C PRO A 88 9.36 -1.71 9.92
N HIS A 89 10.20 -0.92 9.27
CA HIS A 89 11.63 -0.89 9.51
C HIS A 89 12.16 0.54 9.49
N ASP A 90 12.96 0.86 10.50
CA ASP A 90 13.65 2.15 10.67
C ASP A 90 15.13 1.87 10.97
N TRP A 91 16.01 2.10 9.99
CA TRP A 91 17.44 1.81 10.18
C TRP A 91 18.13 2.76 11.18
N GLY A 92 17.53 3.91 11.47
CA GLY A 92 18.13 4.87 12.38
C GLY A 92 18.11 4.38 13.82
N ILE A 93 17.03 3.70 14.26
CA ILE A 93 16.92 3.15 15.63
C ILE A 93 17.82 1.94 15.89
N GLU A 94 18.37 1.35 14.85
CA GLU A 94 19.30 0.23 15.00
C GLU A 94 20.62 0.65 15.61
N GLY A 95 20.89 1.97 15.65
CA GLY A 95 22.07 2.51 16.30
C GLY A 95 23.40 2.25 15.56
N PRO A 96 24.51 2.28 16.29
CA PRO A 96 24.64 2.65 17.69
C PRO A 96 24.43 4.16 17.92
N PHE A 97 24.10 4.57 19.15
CA PHE A 97 24.15 5.97 19.55
C PHE A 97 25.59 6.50 19.45
N ARG A 98 25.74 7.73 18.97
CA ARG A 98 27.07 8.36 18.83
C ARG A 98 27.06 9.78 19.40
N GLU A 99 28.02 10.08 20.25
CA GLU A 99 28.10 11.38 20.91
C GLU A 99 28.28 12.57 19.98
N ASN A 100 28.95 12.36 18.83
CA ASN A 100 29.19 13.37 17.81
C ASN A 100 27.98 13.65 16.91
N LEU A 101 26.86 12.91 17.05
CA LEU A 101 25.63 13.18 16.33
C LEU A 101 24.73 14.15 17.09
N ASP A 102 23.80 14.79 16.35
CA ASP A 102 22.91 15.80 16.88
C ASP A 102 22.02 15.26 18.02
N GLY A 103 22.03 15.95 19.16
CA GLY A 103 21.22 15.60 20.33
C GLY A 103 19.72 15.71 20.10
N TYR A 104 19.25 16.63 19.25
CA TYR A 104 17.84 16.77 18.91
C TYR A 104 17.28 15.55 18.19
N THR A 105 18.12 14.79 17.51
CA THR A 105 17.75 13.57 16.81
C THR A 105 18.09 12.30 17.60
N GLY A 106 18.27 12.43 18.90
CA GLY A 106 18.57 11.31 19.81
C GLY A 106 19.94 10.69 19.59
N LYS A 107 20.87 11.40 18.95
CA LYS A 107 22.23 10.88 18.63
C LYS A 107 22.21 9.58 17.82
N LEU A 108 21.14 9.37 17.05
CA LEU A 108 20.94 8.19 16.20
C LEU A 108 21.45 8.41 14.76
N PRO A 109 22.05 7.38 14.12
CA PRO A 109 22.61 7.50 12.78
C PRO A 109 21.54 7.30 11.68
N TRP A 110 20.52 8.13 11.65
CA TRP A 110 19.39 8.01 10.75
C TRP A 110 19.65 8.50 9.32
N ARG A 111 20.62 9.38 9.10
CA ARG A 111 20.93 9.91 7.76
C ARG A 111 21.53 8.83 6.87
N GLY A 112 21.11 8.80 5.61
CA GLY A 112 21.58 7.84 4.62
C GLY A 112 20.59 7.62 3.50
N ILE A 113 20.87 6.65 2.67
CA ILE A 113 20.01 6.19 1.57
C ILE A 113 19.72 4.72 1.78
N GLY A 114 18.45 4.37 1.89
CA GLY A 114 18.00 2.98 2.01
C GLY A 114 17.33 2.50 0.72
N TRP A 115 17.67 1.32 0.30
CA TRP A 115 16.96 0.62 -0.75
C TRP A 115 16.27 -0.60 -0.18
N TYR A 116 14.99 -0.76 -0.51
CA TYR A 116 14.16 -1.92 -0.21
C TYR A 116 13.76 -2.59 -1.50
N ARG A 117 13.85 -3.92 -1.57
CA ARG A 117 13.41 -4.70 -2.74
C ARG A 117 12.57 -5.87 -2.29
N LYS A 118 11.53 -6.19 -3.05
CA LYS A 118 10.69 -7.36 -2.78
C LYS A 118 10.20 -7.97 -4.08
N ARG A 119 10.25 -9.31 -4.15
CA ARG A 119 9.73 -10.11 -5.26
C ARG A 119 8.31 -10.59 -4.93
N PHE A 120 7.45 -10.56 -5.93
CA PHE A 120 6.07 -11.05 -5.80
C PHE A 120 5.51 -11.48 -7.15
N ASN A 121 4.46 -12.30 -7.11
CA ASN A 121 3.78 -12.80 -8.30
C ASN A 121 2.30 -12.45 -8.28
N ILE A 122 1.76 -12.07 -9.42
CA ILE A 122 0.33 -11.86 -9.65
C ILE A 122 -0.13 -12.85 -10.73
N LYS A 123 -1.18 -13.61 -10.43
CA LYS A 123 -1.72 -14.60 -11.36
C LYS A 123 -2.52 -13.94 -12.47
N ASN A 124 -2.47 -14.50 -13.67
CA ASN A 124 -3.18 -13.99 -14.85
C ASN A 124 -4.72 -14.01 -14.69
N ILE A 125 -5.25 -14.85 -13.80
CA ILE A 125 -6.69 -14.85 -13.48
C ILE A 125 -7.16 -13.48 -12.94
N ASP A 126 -6.24 -12.70 -12.39
CA ASP A 126 -6.52 -11.37 -11.85
C ASP A 126 -6.23 -10.21 -12.85
N LYS A 127 -5.96 -10.49 -14.13
CA LYS A 127 -5.61 -9.49 -15.17
C LYS A 127 -6.66 -8.39 -15.35
N ASP A 128 -7.89 -8.66 -14.98
CA ASP A 128 -9.00 -7.70 -15.05
C ASP A 128 -9.20 -6.89 -13.78
N LYS A 129 -8.34 -7.07 -12.77
CA LYS A 129 -8.34 -6.31 -11.53
C LYS A 129 -7.42 -5.09 -11.62
N MET A 130 -7.57 -4.18 -10.65
CA MET A 130 -6.65 -3.08 -10.39
C MET A 130 -5.80 -3.42 -9.18
N PHE A 131 -4.52 -3.06 -9.24
CA PHE A 131 -3.56 -3.31 -8.18
C PHE A 131 -2.90 -2.01 -7.73
N PHE A 132 -2.87 -1.80 -6.44
CA PHE A 132 -2.24 -0.66 -5.81
C PHE A 132 -1.33 -1.12 -4.69
N LEU A 133 -0.30 -0.34 -4.40
CA LEU A 133 0.50 -0.51 -3.19
C LEU A 133 0.30 0.71 -2.31
N ASP A 134 -0.17 0.48 -1.09
CA ASP A 134 -0.37 1.49 -0.06
C ASP A 134 0.80 1.46 0.91
N PHE A 135 1.42 2.61 1.09
CA PHE A 135 2.41 2.86 2.12
C PHE A 135 1.78 3.74 3.20
N ASP A 136 1.76 3.29 4.45
CA ASP A 136 1.26 4.10 5.55
C ASP A 136 2.24 5.22 5.94
N GLY A 137 3.54 5.03 5.64
CA GLY A 137 4.57 6.04 5.82
C GLY A 137 5.96 5.55 5.42
N VAL A 138 6.70 6.41 4.73
CA VAL A 138 8.10 6.19 4.32
C VAL A 138 8.89 7.48 4.58
N MET A 139 9.90 7.43 5.42
CA MET A 139 10.71 8.58 5.78
C MET A 139 12.10 8.48 5.16
N ALA A 140 12.43 9.35 4.22
CA ALA A 140 11.66 10.33 3.46
C ALA A 140 12.10 10.32 2.00
N ASN A 141 11.59 11.26 1.18
CA ASN A 141 11.94 11.34 -0.25
C ASN A 141 11.84 9.98 -0.95
N ALA A 142 10.75 9.27 -0.70
CA ALA A 142 10.53 7.94 -1.23
C ALA A 142 10.34 7.98 -2.75
N GLU A 143 11.06 7.11 -3.45
CA GLU A 143 10.84 6.80 -4.86
C GLU A 143 10.48 5.33 -5.00
N VAL A 144 9.40 5.03 -5.71
CA VAL A 144 8.89 3.67 -5.88
C VAL A 144 9.02 3.25 -7.34
N TYR A 145 9.59 2.07 -7.53
CA TYR A 145 9.83 1.48 -8.84
C TYR A 145 9.18 0.10 -8.93
N LEU A 146 8.58 -0.21 -10.07
CA LEU A 146 8.08 -1.55 -10.39
C LEU A 146 8.74 -2.02 -11.69
N ASN A 147 9.43 -3.14 -11.64
CA ASN A 147 10.11 -3.74 -12.80
C ASN A 147 11.05 -2.75 -13.50
N GLY A 148 11.79 -1.93 -12.74
CA GLY A 148 12.71 -0.92 -13.23
C GLY A 148 12.09 0.44 -13.58
N LYS A 149 10.77 0.56 -13.64
CA LYS A 149 10.08 1.80 -13.98
C LYS A 149 9.65 2.56 -12.72
N LYS A 150 9.93 3.85 -12.63
CA LYS A 150 9.43 4.72 -11.57
C LYS A 150 7.90 4.84 -11.71
N ILE A 151 7.18 4.48 -10.65
CA ILE A 151 5.70 4.48 -10.62
C ILE A 151 5.12 5.46 -9.61
N GLY A 152 5.94 6.06 -8.77
CA GLY A 152 5.52 7.07 -7.81
C GLY A 152 6.67 7.62 -6.98
N GLU A 153 6.39 8.71 -6.31
CA GLU A 153 7.29 9.35 -5.35
C GLU A 153 6.51 10.05 -4.23
N ARG A 154 7.14 10.18 -3.06
CA ARG A 154 6.60 10.91 -1.92
C ARG A 154 7.74 11.53 -1.13
N PRO A 155 7.98 12.85 -1.28
CA PRO A 155 9.03 13.53 -0.51
C PRO A 155 8.71 13.60 0.99
N TYR A 156 7.45 13.90 1.35
CA TYR A 156 7.03 14.07 2.74
C TYR A 156 6.71 12.74 3.41
N GLY A 157 7.42 12.42 4.49
CA GLY A 157 7.41 11.08 5.10
C GLY A 157 6.28 10.80 6.08
N TYR A 158 5.54 11.81 6.58
CA TYR A 158 4.56 11.62 7.66
C TYR A 158 3.15 11.25 7.19
N ILE A 159 2.89 11.23 5.88
CA ILE A 159 1.58 10.88 5.34
C ILE A 159 1.63 9.59 4.53
N SER A 160 0.50 8.89 4.51
CA SER A 160 0.32 7.73 3.65
C SER A 160 0.21 8.13 2.17
N PHE A 161 0.56 7.20 1.29
CA PHE A 161 0.39 7.37 -0.15
C PHE A 161 0.15 6.04 -0.85
N ARG A 162 -0.41 6.11 -2.04
CA ARG A 162 -0.73 4.97 -2.90
C ARG A 162 -0.02 5.10 -4.24
N VAL A 163 0.51 4.00 -4.75
CA VAL A 163 1.01 3.89 -6.11
C VAL A 163 0.19 2.87 -6.91
N ASN A 164 -0.03 3.14 -8.20
CA ASN A 164 -0.76 2.24 -9.09
C ASN A 164 0.21 1.28 -9.78
N LEU A 165 0.09 0.00 -9.46
CA LEU A 165 0.90 -1.06 -10.05
C LEU A 165 0.36 -1.55 -11.38
N THR A 166 -0.95 -1.43 -11.61
CA THR A 166 -1.68 -2.10 -12.71
C THR A 166 -1.04 -1.96 -14.09
N PRO A 167 -0.54 -0.77 -14.51
CA PRO A 167 0.02 -0.62 -15.87
C PRO A 167 1.36 -1.33 -16.08
N TYR A 168 2.03 -1.77 -15.00
CA TYR A 168 3.41 -2.25 -15.03
C TYR A 168 3.59 -3.68 -14.53
N ILE A 169 2.48 -4.31 -14.08
CA ILE A 169 2.49 -5.71 -13.60
C ILE A 169 2.74 -6.67 -14.77
N ARG A 170 3.57 -7.65 -14.50
CA ARG A 170 3.76 -8.85 -15.30
C ARG A 170 2.94 -9.97 -14.67
N PHE A 171 1.95 -10.49 -15.38
CA PHE A 171 1.15 -11.61 -14.91
C PHE A 171 1.88 -12.93 -15.12
N ASP A 172 1.68 -13.89 -14.22
CA ASP A 172 2.33 -15.22 -14.19
C ASP A 172 3.86 -15.18 -14.27
N SER A 173 4.44 -14.06 -13.88
CA SER A 173 5.87 -13.81 -13.88
C SER A 173 6.27 -13.07 -12.60
N GLU A 174 7.54 -13.16 -12.25
CA GLU A 174 8.09 -12.41 -11.12
C GLU A 174 8.05 -10.91 -11.40
N ASN A 175 7.55 -10.17 -10.42
CA ASN A 175 7.61 -8.72 -10.35
C ASN A 175 8.56 -8.31 -9.23
N ILE A 176 9.28 -7.22 -9.43
CA ILE A 176 10.15 -6.63 -8.41
C ILE A 176 9.68 -5.21 -8.12
N ILE A 177 9.28 -4.99 -6.88
CA ILE A 177 9.11 -3.65 -6.33
C ILE A 177 10.43 -3.21 -5.69
N ALA A 178 10.88 -1.99 -5.98
CA ALA A 178 12.02 -1.37 -5.34
C ALA A 178 11.62 0.01 -4.81
N VAL A 179 12.08 0.33 -3.60
CA VAL A 179 11.81 1.60 -2.93
C VAL A 179 13.14 2.20 -2.51
N ARG A 180 13.44 3.39 -3.02
CA ARG A 180 14.55 4.22 -2.58
C ARG A 180 14.05 5.21 -1.54
N VAL A 181 14.75 5.34 -0.45
CA VAL A 181 14.46 6.25 0.64
C VAL A 181 15.69 7.10 0.91
N ASP A 182 15.58 8.42 0.84
CA ASP A 182 16.71 9.33 1.02
C ASP A 182 16.46 10.30 2.17
N THR A 183 17.21 10.13 3.24
CA THR A 183 17.17 11.01 4.43
C THR A 183 18.36 11.95 4.51
N GLU A 184 19.32 11.91 3.57
CA GLU A 184 20.53 12.75 3.66
C GLU A 184 20.23 14.25 3.65
N LYS A 185 19.21 14.65 2.88
CA LYS A 185 18.80 16.05 2.73
C LYS A 185 17.69 16.46 3.71
N LEU A 186 17.24 15.55 4.56
CA LEU A 186 16.18 15.84 5.53
C LEU A 186 16.77 16.68 6.69
N GLY A 187 16.15 17.82 6.99
CA GLY A 187 16.42 18.61 8.18
C GLY A 187 15.33 18.38 9.23
N SER A 188 15.73 18.13 10.47
CA SER A 188 14.78 17.98 11.58
C SER A 188 15.39 18.42 12.90
N ARG A 189 14.54 18.91 13.82
CA ARG A 189 14.87 19.21 15.22
C ARG A 189 14.45 18.09 16.17
N TRP A 190 14.00 16.98 15.65
CA TRP A 190 13.60 15.76 16.38
C TRP A 190 14.04 14.54 15.58
N TYR A 191 13.97 13.37 16.17
CA TYR A 191 14.22 12.13 15.45
C TYR A 191 13.10 11.88 14.42
N PRO A 192 13.39 11.93 13.10
CA PRO A 192 12.33 11.86 12.08
C PRO A 192 11.92 10.43 11.72
N GLY A 193 12.73 9.43 12.02
CA GLY A 193 12.68 8.09 11.44
C GLY A 193 13.47 7.98 10.15
N ALA A 194 13.69 6.74 9.69
CA ALA A 194 14.42 6.46 8.46
C ALA A 194 14.01 5.10 7.85
N GLY A 195 13.32 5.10 6.74
CA GLY A 195 12.92 3.87 6.06
C GLY A 195 11.42 3.71 5.85
N ILE A 196 11.00 2.51 5.53
CA ILE A 196 9.57 2.13 5.46
C ILE A 196 9.12 1.85 6.91
N TYR A 197 8.85 2.92 7.68
CA TYR A 197 8.62 2.85 9.11
C TYR A 197 7.19 2.53 9.52
N ARG A 198 6.31 2.30 8.53
CA ARG A 198 4.92 1.88 8.71
C ARG A 198 4.58 0.73 7.75
N HIS A 199 3.35 0.23 7.86
CA HIS A 199 2.87 -0.90 7.08
C HIS A 199 2.78 -0.63 5.58
N VAL A 200 2.94 -1.71 4.82
CA VAL A 200 2.71 -1.74 3.38
C VAL A 200 1.62 -2.75 3.05
N ARG A 201 0.69 -2.39 2.17
CA ARG A 201 -0.42 -3.26 1.78
C ARG A 201 -0.57 -3.31 0.26
N LEU A 202 -0.68 -4.51 -0.26
CA LEU A 202 -1.11 -4.73 -1.64
C LEU A 202 -2.64 -4.75 -1.69
N VAL A 203 -3.22 -3.84 -2.46
CA VAL A 203 -4.67 -3.69 -2.60
C VAL A 203 -5.09 -4.13 -3.99
N LYS A 204 -5.96 -5.14 -4.06
CA LYS A 204 -6.59 -5.63 -5.29
C LYS A 204 -8.06 -5.19 -5.32
N THR A 205 -8.52 -4.58 -6.42
CA THR A 205 -9.90 -4.14 -6.59
C THR A 205 -10.45 -4.47 -7.97
N ASN A 206 -11.76 -4.38 -8.13
CA ASN A 206 -12.38 -4.33 -9.46
C ASN A 206 -12.02 -3.02 -10.18
N LYS A 207 -12.16 -3.00 -11.53
CA LYS A 207 -11.97 -1.78 -12.34
C LYS A 207 -12.93 -0.66 -11.94
N LEU A 208 -14.16 -1.01 -11.54
CA LEU A 208 -15.08 -0.07 -10.90
C LEU A 208 -14.96 -0.25 -9.39
N HIS A 209 -14.52 0.78 -8.70
CA HIS A 209 -14.30 0.74 -7.24
C HIS A 209 -14.37 2.13 -6.63
N ILE A 210 -14.56 2.19 -5.32
CA ILE A 210 -14.35 3.41 -4.53
C ILE A 210 -12.84 3.57 -4.33
N PRO A 211 -12.20 4.66 -4.79
CA PRO A 211 -10.76 4.88 -4.59
C PRO A 211 -10.40 5.07 -3.11
N GLN A 212 -9.12 5.14 -2.82
CA GLN A 212 -8.64 5.54 -1.50
C GLN A 212 -9.15 6.95 -1.20
N TRP A 213 -9.68 7.16 0.03
CA TRP A 213 -10.34 8.41 0.45
C TRP A 213 -11.52 8.85 -0.41
N GLY A 214 -12.11 7.94 -1.16
CA GLY A 214 -13.26 8.22 -2.03
C GLY A 214 -14.59 8.34 -1.30
N VAL A 215 -14.62 8.31 0.03
CA VAL A 215 -15.82 8.57 0.85
C VAL A 215 -15.54 9.78 1.74
N PHE A 216 -16.40 10.80 1.61
CA PHE A 216 -16.37 11.98 2.46
C PHE A 216 -17.71 12.10 3.19
N ILE A 217 -17.65 12.22 4.51
CA ILE A 217 -18.82 12.32 5.38
C ILE A 217 -18.75 13.65 6.13
N SER A 218 -19.84 14.40 6.15
CA SER A 218 -19.98 15.63 6.91
C SER A 218 -21.34 15.70 7.58
N THR A 219 -21.44 16.52 8.61
CA THR A 219 -22.68 16.83 9.31
C THR A 219 -23.00 18.32 9.16
N PRO A 220 -23.58 18.73 8.01
CA PRO A 220 -23.82 20.15 7.73
C PRO A 220 -24.79 20.82 8.70
N GLU A 221 -25.67 20.05 9.29
CA GLU A 221 -26.65 20.53 10.28
C GLU A 221 -26.66 19.60 11.49
N ILE A 222 -26.57 20.21 12.67
CA ILE A 222 -26.66 19.49 13.95
C ILE A 222 -27.31 20.39 14.98
N ASN A 223 -28.31 19.84 15.70
CA ASN A 223 -28.96 20.50 16.82
C ASN A 223 -29.39 19.46 17.88
N SER A 224 -30.11 19.86 18.91
CA SER A 224 -30.54 18.97 19.99
C SER A 224 -31.58 17.92 19.56
N GLN A 225 -32.21 18.04 18.41
CA GLN A 225 -33.27 17.15 17.94
C GLN A 225 -32.83 16.24 16.80
N TYR A 226 -31.95 16.72 15.91
CA TYR A 226 -31.47 15.91 14.77
C TYR A 226 -30.07 16.32 14.31
N ALA A 227 -29.46 15.44 13.54
CA ALA A 227 -28.25 15.71 12.78
C ALA A 227 -28.41 15.20 11.35
N THR A 228 -28.01 16.03 10.38
CA THR A 228 -28.01 15.65 8.96
C THR A 228 -26.63 15.12 8.60
N ALA A 229 -26.52 13.85 8.16
CA ALA A 229 -25.30 13.29 7.62
C ALA A 229 -25.31 13.41 6.08
N SER A 230 -24.32 14.07 5.53
CA SER A 230 -24.04 14.12 4.08
C SER A 230 -22.90 13.18 3.74
N VAL A 231 -23.14 12.23 2.82
CA VAL A 231 -22.15 11.25 2.40
C VAL A 231 -21.88 11.43 0.91
N MET A 232 -20.64 11.82 0.58
CA MET A 232 -20.16 11.91 -0.80
C MET A 232 -19.29 10.70 -1.12
N VAL A 233 -19.61 9.99 -2.19
CA VAL A 233 -18.85 8.81 -2.64
C VAL A 233 -18.30 9.04 -4.04
N GLN A 234 -16.99 8.93 -4.19
CA GLN A 234 -16.33 8.94 -5.49
C GLN A 234 -16.23 7.51 -6.04
N LEU A 235 -16.46 7.35 -7.33
CA LEU A 235 -16.26 6.09 -8.05
C LEU A 235 -15.13 6.25 -9.07
N ALA A 236 -14.14 5.38 -8.99
CA ALA A 236 -13.13 5.23 -10.02
C ALA A 236 -13.55 4.14 -11.00
N ASN A 237 -13.47 4.44 -12.31
CA ASN A 237 -13.79 3.50 -13.36
C ASN A 237 -12.57 3.26 -14.26
N GLY A 238 -11.89 2.14 -14.07
CA GLY A 238 -10.77 1.69 -14.91
C GLY A 238 -11.20 1.01 -16.22
N LYS A 239 -12.51 0.99 -16.55
CA LYS A 239 -13.02 0.46 -17.82
C LYS A 239 -13.01 1.56 -18.88
N LYS A 240 -12.80 1.17 -20.15
CA LYS A 240 -12.89 2.10 -21.30
C LYS A 240 -14.32 2.55 -21.62
N LYS A 241 -15.35 1.92 -21.03
CA LYS A 241 -16.78 2.20 -21.29
C LYS A 241 -17.41 2.85 -20.06
N THR A 242 -18.37 3.74 -20.29
CA THR A 242 -19.22 4.30 -19.24
C THR A 242 -20.00 3.19 -18.54
N VAL A 243 -20.02 3.24 -17.21
CA VAL A 243 -20.82 2.34 -16.37
C VAL A 243 -21.89 3.19 -15.71
N ARG A 244 -23.17 2.80 -15.88
CA ARG A 244 -24.27 3.35 -15.11
C ARG A 244 -24.42 2.54 -13.83
N SER A 245 -24.47 3.20 -12.70
CA SER A 245 -24.76 2.59 -11.39
C SER A 245 -25.96 3.30 -10.80
N SER A 246 -26.91 2.53 -10.30
CA SER A 246 -28.04 3.05 -9.53
C SER A 246 -27.80 2.74 -8.04
N TYR A 247 -28.14 3.67 -7.19
CA TYR A 247 -28.19 3.47 -5.75
C TYR A 247 -29.65 3.33 -5.34
N THR A 248 -29.95 2.27 -4.64
CA THR A 248 -31.25 2.06 -3.98
C THR A 248 -31.02 2.01 -2.49
#